data_1bfdcc41dc21261876c9765eb748fc2d
#
_entry.id   1bfdcc41dc21261876c9765eb748fc2d
#
_cell.length_a   1.000
_cell.length_b   1.000
_cell.length_c   1.000
_cell.angle_alpha   90.00
_cell.angle_beta   90.00
_cell.angle_gamma   90.00
#
_symmetry.space_group_name_H-M   'P 1'
#
loop_
_entity.id
_entity.type
_entity.pdbx_description
1 polymer ?
#
loop_
_entity_poly.entity_id
_entity_poly.type
_entity_poly.pdbx_seq_one_letter_code
_entity_poly.pdbx_strand_id
1 'polypeptide(L)'
;MAFPDTPAGTPLEVGAEIELDVTGIAHGGISVARHEGRVVFVSDAIPGERVRARVTDAKKKSFARATTTEVIDASADRRDHIWDAASVALDPEDRAGGAEFGHIALERQRLLKAEVLTDAMRRFGGVELAADEGEDLSEALADLIEAAPGDDETNGLGYRSRVRLHVDPETGAVGPYAARSRRIISVDSLPLANDGIAQIAPLGDLMPGVATVDLVAPSADDPRMLLGMAGERTRAGANDAVKELVEDRGFLVRAGGFWQVHREAPALLFTAVRDAVSDLIEDGRFDPAAGNLDLYGGAGLLAAAVAEAAGPGLKITSIESDGAATDDAAENLAELVGARALTARVDRHLAELLQAAAPVRDRLSRGTVVLDPPRSGAGGEVTAQLIQLAPANIVYVACDPVALARDTKTLRDAGYELTSLRGFDIFPHTHHFETLAVFERA
;
A
#
# COMPACT_ATOMS: atom_id res chain seq x y z
N MET A 1 4.90 26.00 -11.55
CA MET A 1 5.66 26.56 -12.68
C MET A 1 5.11 26.00 -13.97
N ALA A 2 4.71 26.87 -14.92
CA ALA A 2 4.32 26.43 -16.25
C ALA A 2 5.56 25.90 -16.99
N PHE A 3 5.45 24.73 -17.60
CA PHE A 3 6.50 24.21 -18.48
C PHE A 3 6.67 25.15 -19.69
N PRO A 4 7.91 25.43 -20.14
CA PRO A 4 8.10 26.25 -21.35
C PRO A 4 7.45 25.56 -22.54
N ASP A 5 6.75 26.34 -23.36
CA ASP A 5 6.16 25.91 -24.64
C ASP A 5 7.26 25.32 -25.55
N THR A 6 7.25 23.98 -25.65
CA THR A 6 8.04 23.27 -26.65
C THR A 6 7.28 23.29 -27.98
N PRO A 7 7.91 23.49 -29.14
CA PRO A 7 7.23 23.53 -30.43
C PRO A 7 6.43 22.22 -30.62
N ALA A 8 5.20 22.38 -31.09
CA ALA A 8 4.28 21.28 -31.33
C ALA A 8 4.87 20.32 -32.38
N GLY A 9 5.37 19.16 -31.90
CA GLY A 9 5.72 18.04 -32.76
C GLY A 9 4.50 17.47 -33.48
N THR A 10 4.71 16.55 -34.39
CA THR A 10 3.67 15.86 -35.14
C THR A 10 2.59 15.32 -34.20
N PRO A 11 1.29 15.52 -34.45
CA PRO A 11 0.25 14.99 -33.58
C PRO A 11 0.37 13.46 -33.47
N LEU A 12 0.55 12.95 -32.26
CA LEU A 12 0.49 11.51 -32.01
C LEU A 12 -0.94 11.03 -32.22
N GLU A 13 -1.12 10.06 -33.11
CA GLU A 13 -2.42 9.43 -33.36
C GLU A 13 -2.53 8.12 -32.56
N VAL A 14 -3.73 7.81 -32.08
CA VAL A 14 -4.02 6.52 -31.44
C VAL A 14 -3.84 5.41 -32.49
N GLY A 15 -3.10 4.35 -32.10
CA GLY A 15 -2.73 3.26 -32.97
C GLY A 15 -1.35 3.43 -33.65
N ALA A 16 -0.75 4.63 -33.63
CA ALA A 16 0.59 4.83 -34.16
C ALA A 16 1.63 4.06 -33.35
N GLU A 17 2.61 3.48 -34.02
CA GLU A 17 3.80 2.88 -33.39
C GLU A 17 4.94 3.88 -33.36
N ILE A 18 5.56 4.04 -32.22
CA ILE A 18 6.69 4.96 -31.98
C ILE A 18 7.80 4.25 -31.24
N GLU A 19 9.04 4.64 -31.51
CA GLU A 19 10.19 4.21 -30.70
C GLU A 19 10.41 5.20 -29.56
N LEU A 20 10.72 4.67 -28.38
CA LEU A 20 10.86 5.42 -27.14
C LEU A 20 12.05 4.94 -26.35
N ASP A 21 12.88 5.89 -25.88
CA ASP A 21 13.84 5.65 -24.82
C ASP A 21 13.14 5.90 -23.46
N VAL A 22 13.04 4.86 -22.65
CA VAL A 22 12.35 4.90 -21.36
C VAL A 22 13.30 5.44 -20.30
N THR A 23 12.95 6.57 -19.70
CA THR A 23 13.89 7.36 -18.86
C THR A 23 13.57 7.37 -17.37
N GLY A 24 12.42 6.85 -16.95
CA GLY A 24 12.02 6.83 -15.54
C GLY A 24 10.69 6.16 -15.30
N ILE A 25 10.24 6.22 -14.08
CA ILE A 25 8.97 5.67 -13.63
C ILE A 25 8.13 6.75 -12.96
N ALA A 26 6.82 6.62 -13.05
CA ALA A 26 5.85 7.49 -12.38
C ALA A 26 5.01 6.71 -11.37
N HIS A 27 4.36 7.44 -10.48
CA HIS A 27 3.36 6.87 -9.56
C HIS A 27 2.34 5.98 -10.31
N GLY A 28 1.99 4.85 -9.72
CA GLY A 28 1.18 3.81 -10.34
C GLY A 28 1.97 2.84 -11.23
N GLY A 29 3.31 2.83 -11.14
CA GLY A 29 4.17 1.84 -11.77
C GLY A 29 4.27 1.97 -13.30
N ILE A 30 3.94 3.12 -13.85
CA ILE A 30 3.98 3.34 -15.29
C ILE A 30 5.28 4.03 -15.70
N SER A 31 5.98 3.47 -16.67
CA SER A 31 7.22 4.01 -17.18
C SER A 31 7.02 5.30 -17.96
N VAL A 32 8.04 6.15 -18.00
CA VAL A 32 8.01 7.48 -18.60
C VAL A 32 9.07 7.57 -19.69
N ALA A 33 8.66 8.07 -20.85
CA ALA A 33 9.52 8.42 -21.97
C ALA A 33 9.15 9.81 -22.52
N ARG A 34 9.91 10.29 -23.49
CA ARG A 34 9.60 11.51 -24.25
C ARG A 34 9.66 11.23 -25.74
N HIS A 35 8.64 11.72 -26.45
CA HIS A 35 8.61 11.70 -27.90
C HIS A 35 8.42 13.13 -28.42
N GLU A 36 9.38 13.65 -29.15
CA GLU A 36 9.39 15.04 -29.66
C GLU A 36 9.05 16.07 -28.57
N GLY A 37 9.59 15.90 -27.36
CA GLY A 37 9.37 16.78 -26.21
C GLY A 37 8.09 16.51 -25.41
N ARG A 38 7.15 15.73 -25.94
CA ARG A 38 5.90 15.33 -25.25
C ARG A 38 6.16 14.15 -24.33
N VAL A 39 5.61 14.16 -23.11
CA VAL A 39 5.68 13.05 -22.18
C VAL A 39 4.80 11.89 -22.70
N VAL A 40 5.35 10.68 -22.67
CA VAL A 40 4.63 9.45 -23.00
C VAL A 40 4.71 8.51 -21.80
N PHE A 41 3.57 8.12 -21.25
CA PHE A 41 3.47 7.08 -20.26
C PHE A 41 3.41 5.72 -20.96
N VAL A 42 4.39 4.88 -20.71
CA VAL A 42 4.58 3.61 -21.40
C VAL A 42 4.38 2.47 -20.39
N SER A 43 3.46 1.57 -20.68
CA SER A 43 3.32 0.36 -19.89
C SER A 43 4.17 -0.78 -20.43
N ASP A 44 4.49 -1.71 -19.54
CA ASP A 44 5.19 -2.96 -19.86
C ASP A 44 6.67 -2.73 -20.30
N ALA A 45 7.23 -1.57 -19.92
CA ALA A 45 8.61 -1.20 -20.14
C ALA A 45 9.34 -0.94 -18.82
N ILE A 46 10.65 -1.01 -18.84
CA ILE A 46 11.52 -0.74 -17.69
C ILE A 46 12.37 0.49 -18.00
N PRO A 47 12.60 1.42 -17.05
CA PRO A 47 13.55 2.53 -17.26
C PRO A 47 14.94 2.03 -17.67
N GLY A 48 15.49 2.64 -18.71
CA GLY A 48 16.73 2.24 -19.36
C GLY A 48 16.54 1.42 -20.65
N GLU A 49 15.31 0.99 -20.96
CA GLU A 49 15.02 0.28 -22.20
C GLU A 49 14.75 1.22 -23.37
N ARG A 50 15.03 0.72 -24.58
CA ARG A 50 14.47 1.24 -25.82
C ARG A 50 13.39 0.30 -26.32
N VAL A 51 12.21 0.86 -26.55
CA VAL A 51 11.01 0.06 -26.91
C VAL A 51 10.30 0.64 -28.13
N ARG A 52 9.61 -0.22 -28.86
CA ARG A 52 8.54 0.17 -29.76
C ARG A 52 7.22 0.08 -29.00
N ALA A 53 6.42 1.14 -29.07
CA ALA A 53 5.17 1.21 -28.30
C ALA A 53 4.02 1.73 -29.17
N ARG A 54 2.84 1.14 -29.00
CA ARG A 54 1.61 1.58 -29.67
C ARG A 54 0.91 2.61 -28.84
N VAL A 55 0.61 3.75 -29.40
CA VAL A 55 -0.12 4.85 -28.75
C VAL A 55 -1.57 4.41 -28.48
N THR A 56 -2.00 4.45 -27.23
CA THR A 56 -3.34 4.05 -26.78
C THR A 56 -4.23 5.24 -26.42
N ASP A 57 -3.63 6.38 -26.02
CA ASP A 57 -4.34 7.63 -25.76
C ASP A 57 -3.43 8.84 -26.07
N ALA A 58 -3.95 9.78 -26.84
CA ALA A 58 -3.25 11.02 -27.21
C ALA A 58 -4.13 12.27 -27.05
N LYS A 59 -5.26 12.17 -26.34
CA LYS A 59 -6.25 13.26 -26.18
C LYS A 59 -5.70 14.51 -25.50
N LYS A 60 -4.76 14.34 -24.56
CA LYS A 60 -4.14 15.46 -23.82
C LYS A 60 -2.92 16.00 -24.55
N LYS A 61 -2.82 17.33 -24.73
CA LYS A 61 -1.63 17.95 -25.38
C LYS A 61 -0.34 17.74 -24.59
N SER A 62 -0.43 17.68 -23.25
CA SER A 62 0.74 17.58 -22.34
C SER A 62 1.34 16.17 -22.26
N PHE A 63 0.57 15.12 -22.51
CA PHE A 63 1.05 13.75 -22.47
C PHE A 63 0.28 12.81 -23.40
N ALA A 64 0.84 11.65 -23.68
CA ALA A 64 0.20 10.52 -24.33
C ALA A 64 0.37 9.25 -23.49
N ARG A 65 -0.35 8.19 -23.82
CA ARG A 65 -0.18 6.84 -23.26
C ARG A 65 0.12 5.87 -24.39
N ALA A 66 1.00 4.93 -24.11
CA ALA A 66 1.37 3.89 -25.05
C ALA A 66 1.56 2.55 -24.31
N THR A 67 1.49 1.45 -25.05
CA THR A 67 1.79 0.10 -24.56
C THR A 67 2.93 -0.45 -25.38
N THR A 68 3.95 -1.00 -24.74
CA THR A 68 5.09 -1.66 -25.38
C THR A 68 4.61 -2.81 -26.27
N THR A 69 5.04 -2.82 -27.51
CA THR A 69 4.78 -3.90 -28.48
C THR A 69 6.03 -4.72 -28.78
N GLU A 70 7.21 -4.10 -28.60
CA GLU A 70 8.51 -4.75 -28.79
C GLU A 70 9.56 -4.07 -27.91
N VAL A 71 10.43 -4.86 -27.29
CA VAL A 71 11.62 -4.38 -26.59
C VAL A 71 12.80 -4.47 -27.56
N ILE A 72 13.35 -3.31 -27.95
CA ILE A 72 14.47 -3.20 -28.92
C ILE A 72 15.79 -3.43 -28.19
N ASP A 73 16.02 -2.69 -27.10
CA ASP A 73 17.17 -2.84 -26.23
C ASP A 73 16.66 -3.09 -24.81
N ALA A 74 16.83 -4.32 -24.33
CA ALA A 74 16.31 -4.75 -23.03
C ALA A 74 17.21 -4.30 -21.88
N SER A 75 16.59 -3.95 -20.75
CA SER A 75 17.29 -3.77 -19.46
C SER A 75 17.87 -5.11 -18.98
N ALA A 76 19.03 -5.05 -18.31
CA ALA A 76 19.60 -6.21 -17.62
C ALA A 76 18.66 -6.78 -16.54
N ASP A 77 17.69 -5.99 -16.07
CA ASP A 77 16.73 -6.35 -15.04
C ASP A 77 15.44 -6.98 -15.59
N ARG A 78 15.30 -7.05 -16.92
CA ARG A 78 14.16 -7.73 -17.54
C ARG A 78 14.28 -9.24 -17.37
N ARG A 79 13.17 -9.87 -16.98
CA ARG A 79 13.03 -11.32 -16.77
C ARG A 79 11.81 -11.84 -17.53
N ASP A 80 11.75 -13.16 -17.69
CA ASP A 80 10.49 -13.81 -18.03
C ASP A 80 9.48 -13.51 -16.92
N HIS A 81 8.23 -13.29 -17.31
CA HIS A 81 7.20 -12.94 -16.35
C HIS A 81 6.96 -14.10 -15.37
N ILE A 82 6.89 -13.81 -14.07
CA ILE A 82 6.72 -14.82 -13.00
C ILE A 82 5.39 -15.59 -13.09
N TRP A 83 4.48 -15.12 -13.89
CA TRP A 83 3.15 -15.69 -14.08
C TRP A 83 2.76 -15.64 -15.57
N ASP A 84 2.72 -16.78 -16.24
CA ASP A 84 2.45 -16.86 -17.68
C ASP A 84 1.10 -16.22 -18.05
N ALA A 85 0.07 -16.42 -17.22
CA ALA A 85 -1.26 -15.84 -17.44
C ALA A 85 -1.28 -14.30 -17.33
N ALA A 86 -0.25 -13.69 -16.73
CA ALA A 86 -0.09 -12.24 -16.60
C ALA A 86 1.02 -11.68 -17.50
N SER A 87 1.61 -12.51 -18.36
CA SER A 87 2.74 -12.15 -19.22
C SER A 87 2.48 -10.88 -20.03
N VAL A 88 3.47 -9.98 -20.04
CA VAL A 88 3.44 -8.75 -20.84
C VAL A 88 3.47 -9.00 -22.34
N ALA A 89 3.71 -10.23 -22.79
CA ALA A 89 3.56 -10.65 -24.18
C ALA A 89 2.10 -10.81 -24.63
N LEU A 90 1.17 -10.89 -23.69
CA LEU A 90 -0.28 -10.94 -23.95
C LEU A 90 -0.87 -9.53 -23.96
N ASP A 91 -1.95 -9.33 -24.71
CA ASP A 91 -2.71 -8.08 -24.64
C ASP A 91 -3.25 -7.85 -23.22
N PRO A 92 -3.26 -6.59 -22.73
CA PRO A 92 -3.72 -6.28 -21.37
C PRO A 92 -5.15 -6.74 -21.05
N GLU A 93 -6.00 -6.91 -22.04
CA GLU A 93 -7.37 -7.43 -21.88
C GLU A 93 -7.46 -8.96 -21.80
N ASP A 94 -6.38 -9.64 -22.21
CA ASP A 94 -6.31 -11.11 -22.29
C ASP A 94 -5.38 -11.71 -21.22
N ARG A 95 -4.73 -10.89 -20.39
CA ARG A 95 -3.83 -11.32 -19.32
C ARG A 95 -4.38 -11.01 -17.94
N ALA A 96 -4.02 -11.83 -16.96
CA ALA A 96 -4.36 -11.61 -15.55
C ALA A 96 -3.73 -10.33 -15.02
N GLY A 97 -4.46 -9.59 -14.20
CA GLY A 97 -3.93 -8.42 -13.47
C GLY A 97 -3.34 -8.80 -12.11
N GLY A 98 -2.63 -7.84 -11.48
CA GLY A 98 -2.12 -7.96 -10.12
C GLY A 98 -0.68 -8.44 -9.99
N ALA A 99 0.08 -8.46 -11.10
CA ALA A 99 1.51 -8.75 -11.14
C ALA A 99 2.21 -7.91 -12.22
N GLU A 100 1.90 -6.62 -12.28
CA GLU A 100 2.36 -5.73 -13.37
C GLU A 100 3.89 -5.55 -13.43
N PHE A 101 4.62 -5.84 -12.35
CA PHE A 101 6.08 -5.87 -12.29
C PHE A 101 6.68 -7.27 -12.41
N GLY A 102 5.87 -8.29 -12.69
CA GLY A 102 6.34 -9.67 -12.76
C GLY A 102 7.42 -9.97 -13.81
N HIS A 103 7.66 -9.04 -14.74
CA HIS A 103 8.71 -9.10 -15.74
C HIS A 103 10.01 -8.37 -15.34
N ILE A 104 10.10 -7.86 -14.11
CA ILE A 104 11.21 -7.07 -13.57
C ILE A 104 11.90 -7.84 -12.45
N ALA A 105 13.22 -7.81 -12.38
CA ALA A 105 13.96 -8.38 -11.26
C ALA A 105 13.54 -7.74 -9.93
N LEU A 106 13.41 -8.53 -8.86
CA LEU A 106 12.82 -8.11 -7.58
C LEU A 106 13.57 -6.91 -6.96
N GLU A 107 14.90 -6.96 -6.99
CA GLU A 107 15.75 -5.86 -6.53
C GLU A 107 15.46 -4.55 -7.31
N ARG A 108 15.32 -4.65 -8.65
CA ARG A 108 14.97 -3.47 -9.47
C ARG A 108 13.58 -2.93 -9.18
N GLN A 109 12.63 -3.79 -8.84
CA GLN A 109 11.29 -3.33 -8.42
C GLN A 109 11.38 -2.41 -7.20
N ARG A 110 12.20 -2.77 -6.19
CA ARG A 110 12.42 -1.95 -4.98
C ARG A 110 13.06 -0.60 -5.32
N LEU A 111 14.07 -0.58 -6.18
CA LEU A 111 14.66 0.67 -6.67
C LEU A 111 13.63 1.55 -7.38
N LEU A 112 12.77 0.99 -8.23
CA LEU A 112 11.71 1.73 -8.89
C LEU A 112 10.68 2.32 -7.91
N LYS A 113 10.35 1.58 -6.84
CA LYS A 113 9.49 2.05 -5.76
C LYS A 113 10.16 3.20 -4.97
N ALA A 114 11.46 3.09 -4.70
CA ALA A 114 12.26 4.14 -4.07
C ALA A 114 12.34 5.41 -4.93
N GLU A 115 12.52 5.28 -6.25
CA GLU A 115 12.47 6.40 -7.19
C GLU A 115 11.11 7.13 -7.13
N VAL A 116 10.00 6.36 -7.08
CA VAL A 116 8.64 6.93 -6.97
C VAL A 116 8.43 7.65 -5.64
N LEU A 117 8.88 7.08 -4.52
CA LEU A 117 8.79 7.70 -3.20
C LEU A 117 9.57 9.01 -3.15
N THR A 118 10.82 8.98 -3.60
CA THR A 118 11.71 10.14 -3.64
C THR A 118 11.13 11.27 -4.51
N ASP A 119 10.64 10.94 -5.70
CA ASP A 119 10.00 11.92 -6.60
C ASP A 119 8.73 12.53 -5.98
N ALA A 120 7.90 11.71 -5.31
CA ALA A 120 6.71 12.18 -4.60
C ALA A 120 7.07 13.11 -3.45
N MET A 121 8.01 12.74 -2.59
CA MET A 121 8.46 13.54 -1.44
C MET A 121 9.07 14.86 -1.91
N ARG A 122 9.88 14.86 -2.94
CA ARG A 122 10.44 16.08 -3.52
C ARG A 122 9.37 17.01 -4.09
N ARG A 123 8.48 16.49 -4.94
CA ARG A 123 7.51 17.33 -5.69
C ARG A 123 6.35 17.81 -4.83
N PHE A 124 5.84 16.98 -3.97
CA PHE A 124 4.61 17.23 -3.22
C PHE A 124 4.88 17.45 -1.74
N GLY A 125 5.89 16.79 -1.17
CA GLY A 125 6.27 16.89 0.25
C GLY A 125 7.21 18.06 0.54
N GLY A 126 7.92 18.58 -0.48
CA GLY A 126 8.96 19.56 -0.30
C GLY A 126 10.14 19.03 0.53
N VAL A 127 10.37 17.71 0.47
CA VAL A 127 11.46 17.00 1.15
C VAL A 127 12.42 16.48 0.10
N GLU A 128 13.69 16.85 0.20
CA GLU A 128 14.76 16.19 -0.52
C GLU A 128 15.25 15.04 0.37
N LEU A 129 15.08 13.82 -0.14
CA LEU A 129 15.72 12.65 0.46
C LEU A 129 17.14 12.62 -0.08
N ALA A 130 18.07 13.23 0.67
CA ALA A 130 19.44 13.36 0.28
C ALA A 130 20.16 12.01 0.47
N ALA A 131 20.97 11.61 -0.53
CA ALA A 131 22.11 10.75 -0.25
C ALA A 131 23.10 11.53 0.62
N ASP A 132 23.76 10.86 1.54
CA ASP A 132 24.86 11.47 2.29
C ASP A 132 25.93 12.00 1.33
N GLU A 133 26.69 13.04 1.73
CA GLU A 133 27.71 13.64 0.85
C GLU A 133 28.74 12.57 0.42
N GLY A 134 28.66 12.15 -0.84
CA GLY A 134 29.58 11.17 -1.43
C GLY A 134 29.00 9.75 -1.61
N GLU A 135 27.77 9.51 -1.19
CA GLU A 135 27.05 8.27 -1.44
C GLU A 135 26.48 8.24 -2.86
N ASP A 136 26.57 7.08 -3.52
CA ASP A 136 25.90 6.89 -4.80
C ASP A 136 24.37 6.92 -4.56
N LEU A 137 23.66 7.76 -5.30
CA LEU A 137 22.20 7.86 -5.20
C LEU A 137 21.52 6.50 -5.36
N SER A 138 22.09 5.58 -6.12
CA SER A 138 21.57 4.23 -6.28
C SER A 138 21.71 3.38 -5.00
N GLU A 139 22.78 3.58 -4.21
CA GLU A 139 22.96 2.91 -2.91
C GLU A 139 21.98 3.47 -1.87
N ALA A 140 21.86 4.79 -1.76
CA ALA A 140 20.89 5.45 -0.86
C ALA A 140 19.43 5.06 -1.18
N LEU A 141 19.11 4.87 -2.46
CA LEU A 141 17.78 4.40 -2.87
C LEU A 141 17.56 2.90 -2.60
N ALA A 142 18.63 2.08 -2.59
CA ALA A 142 18.51 0.64 -2.35
C ALA A 142 17.99 0.34 -0.94
N ASP A 143 18.41 1.14 0.05
CA ASP A 143 18.02 0.95 1.46
C ASP A 143 16.67 1.59 1.82
N LEU A 144 16.13 2.46 0.94
CA LEU A 144 14.89 3.18 1.22
C LEU A 144 13.65 2.28 1.23
N ILE A 145 13.66 1.19 0.46
CA ILE A 145 12.56 0.22 0.37
C ILE A 145 13.06 -1.15 0.80
N GLU A 146 12.70 -1.53 2.01
CA GLU A 146 13.09 -2.80 2.64
C GLU A 146 12.30 -3.98 2.07
N ALA A 147 12.96 -5.12 1.88
CA ALA A 147 12.29 -6.37 1.55
C ALA A 147 11.50 -6.90 2.74
N ALA A 148 10.35 -7.52 2.50
CA ALA A 148 9.73 -8.33 3.55
C ALA A 148 10.54 -9.61 3.78
N PRO A 149 10.61 -10.12 5.03
CA PRO A 149 11.35 -11.33 5.35
C PRO A 149 10.94 -12.53 4.47
N GLY A 150 11.92 -13.22 3.90
CA GLY A 150 11.71 -14.41 3.07
C GLY A 150 11.37 -14.15 1.59
N ASP A 151 11.17 -12.89 1.18
CA ASP A 151 10.81 -12.58 -0.20
C ASP A 151 11.96 -12.78 -1.18
N ASP A 152 13.19 -12.52 -0.76
CA ASP A 152 14.35 -12.73 -1.62
C ASP A 152 14.58 -14.23 -1.90
N GLU A 153 14.39 -15.11 -0.91
CA GLU A 153 14.50 -16.55 -1.04
C GLU A 153 13.40 -17.14 -1.93
N THR A 154 12.20 -16.56 -1.89
CA THR A 154 11.06 -17.01 -2.68
C THR A 154 10.92 -16.26 -4.01
N ASN A 155 11.83 -15.32 -4.30
CA ASN A 155 11.68 -14.38 -5.42
C ASN A 155 10.33 -13.64 -5.39
N GLY A 156 9.85 -13.27 -4.20
CA GLY A 156 8.59 -12.54 -4.00
C GLY A 156 7.33 -13.35 -4.35
N LEU A 157 7.40 -14.69 -4.32
CA LEU A 157 6.25 -15.56 -4.58
C LEU A 157 5.64 -16.09 -3.28
N GLY A 158 4.38 -16.52 -3.33
CA GLY A 158 3.72 -17.20 -2.22
C GLY A 158 3.46 -16.32 -0.98
N TYR A 159 3.43 -15.01 -1.11
CA TYR A 159 3.27 -14.11 0.03
C TYR A 159 1.83 -13.80 0.41
N ARG A 160 0.87 -13.90 -0.55
CA ARG A 160 -0.52 -13.51 -0.30
C ARG A 160 -1.27 -14.51 0.53
N SER A 161 -1.73 -14.08 1.69
CA SER A 161 -2.64 -14.82 2.58
C SER A 161 -4.12 -14.51 2.33
N ARG A 162 -4.42 -13.52 1.47
CA ARG A 162 -5.78 -13.13 1.10
C ARG A 162 -5.85 -12.82 -0.38
N VAL A 163 -6.80 -13.48 -1.08
CA VAL A 163 -7.01 -13.31 -2.53
C VAL A 163 -8.51 -13.24 -2.80
N ARG A 164 -8.92 -12.28 -3.63
CA ARG A 164 -10.27 -12.23 -4.18
C ARG A 164 -10.25 -12.64 -5.64
N LEU A 165 -11.02 -13.65 -5.98
CA LEU A 165 -11.34 -14.04 -7.34
C LEU A 165 -12.76 -13.60 -7.70
N HIS A 166 -13.02 -13.49 -8.97
CA HIS A 166 -14.31 -13.14 -9.52
C HIS A 166 -14.86 -14.29 -10.35
N VAL A 167 -16.19 -14.35 -10.46
CA VAL A 167 -16.86 -15.39 -11.24
C VAL A 167 -17.55 -14.75 -12.43
N ASP A 168 -17.29 -15.27 -13.60
CA ASP A 168 -17.93 -14.83 -14.83
C ASP A 168 -19.42 -15.17 -14.78
N PRO A 169 -20.32 -14.20 -14.91
CA PRO A 169 -21.75 -14.43 -14.73
C PRO A 169 -22.39 -15.29 -15.83
N GLU A 170 -21.76 -15.40 -17.00
CA GLU A 170 -22.28 -16.15 -18.13
C GLU A 170 -21.76 -17.60 -18.13
N THR A 171 -20.48 -17.78 -17.83
CA THR A 171 -19.82 -19.09 -17.92
C THR A 171 -19.66 -19.76 -16.56
N GLY A 172 -19.66 -19.01 -15.46
CA GLY A 172 -19.33 -19.50 -14.12
C GLY A 172 -17.82 -19.65 -13.89
N ALA A 173 -16.96 -19.31 -14.85
CA ALA A 173 -15.52 -19.44 -14.74
C ALA A 173 -14.95 -18.52 -13.64
N VAL A 174 -13.98 -19.04 -12.86
CA VAL A 174 -13.36 -18.35 -11.73
C VAL A 174 -11.99 -17.84 -12.12
N GLY A 175 -11.66 -16.59 -11.72
CA GLY A 175 -10.34 -16.04 -11.94
C GLY A 175 -10.18 -14.59 -11.50
N PRO A 176 -8.98 -14.02 -11.62
CA PRO A 176 -8.75 -12.60 -11.43
C PRO A 176 -9.34 -11.77 -12.57
N TYR A 177 -9.45 -10.46 -12.34
CA TYR A 177 -9.70 -9.54 -13.45
C TYR A 177 -8.49 -9.43 -14.37
N ALA A 178 -8.76 -9.15 -15.64
CA ALA A 178 -7.73 -8.77 -16.59
C ALA A 178 -7.00 -7.49 -16.16
N ALA A 179 -5.77 -7.31 -16.63
CA ALA A 179 -4.89 -6.20 -16.22
C ALA A 179 -5.50 -4.80 -16.41
N ARG A 180 -6.41 -4.64 -17.37
CA ARG A 180 -7.01 -3.32 -17.68
C ARG A 180 -8.52 -3.34 -17.88
N SER A 181 -9.18 -4.42 -17.54
CA SER A 181 -10.64 -4.51 -17.64
C SER A 181 -11.21 -5.35 -16.49
N ARG A 182 -12.52 -5.46 -16.44
CA ARG A 182 -13.21 -6.36 -15.51
C ARG A 182 -13.54 -7.73 -16.13
N ARG A 183 -12.92 -8.05 -17.26
CA ARG A 183 -13.01 -9.38 -17.83
C ARG A 183 -12.33 -10.35 -16.88
N ILE A 184 -12.92 -11.50 -16.67
CA ILE A 184 -12.36 -12.55 -15.82
C ILE A 184 -11.44 -13.42 -16.66
N ILE A 185 -10.24 -13.66 -16.18
CA ILE A 185 -9.24 -14.50 -16.82
C ILE A 185 -9.17 -15.82 -16.06
N SER A 186 -9.53 -16.91 -16.72
CA SER A 186 -9.29 -18.25 -16.16
C SER A 186 -7.79 -18.51 -16.10
N VAL A 187 -7.32 -18.96 -14.95
CA VAL A 187 -5.91 -19.22 -14.67
C VAL A 187 -5.74 -20.59 -14.01
N ASP A 188 -4.59 -21.22 -14.24
CA ASP A 188 -4.26 -22.52 -13.65
C ASP A 188 -3.49 -22.42 -12.34
N SER A 189 -3.00 -21.21 -12.01
CA SER A 189 -2.21 -20.98 -10.80
C SER A 189 -2.33 -19.53 -10.32
N LEU A 190 -1.98 -19.31 -9.04
CA LEU A 190 -1.89 -18.01 -8.38
C LEU A 190 -0.50 -17.90 -7.73
N PRO A 191 0.58 -17.60 -8.47
CA PRO A 191 1.94 -17.73 -7.96
C PRO A 191 2.26 -16.78 -6.80
N LEU A 192 1.52 -15.69 -6.64
CA LEU A 192 1.68 -14.77 -5.51
C LEU A 192 0.94 -15.26 -4.24
N ALA A 193 -0.01 -16.19 -4.36
CA ALA A 193 -0.75 -16.73 -3.24
C ALA A 193 0.07 -17.77 -2.48
N ASN A 194 -0.09 -17.81 -1.15
CA ASN A 194 0.55 -18.83 -0.33
C ASN A 194 -0.09 -20.21 -0.54
N ASP A 195 0.56 -21.25 -0.02
CA ASP A 195 0.13 -22.65 -0.18
C ASP A 195 -1.29 -22.89 0.36
N GLY A 196 -1.69 -22.22 1.46
CA GLY A 196 -3.02 -22.34 2.02
C GLY A 196 -4.10 -21.84 1.05
N ILE A 197 -3.87 -20.74 0.35
CA ILE A 197 -4.74 -20.25 -0.71
C ILE A 197 -4.72 -21.21 -1.92
N ALA A 198 -3.53 -21.64 -2.35
CA ALA A 198 -3.38 -22.52 -3.50
C ALA A 198 -4.15 -23.85 -3.35
N GLN A 199 -4.19 -24.39 -2.12
CA GLN A 199 -4.90 -25.64 -1.81
C GLN A 199 -6.42 -25.55 -1.93
N ILE A 200 -7.01 -24.37 -1.67
CA ILE A 200 -8.47 -24.18 -1.65
C ILE A 200 -9.00 -23.37 -2.83
N ALA A 201 -8.12 -22.83 -3.68
CA ALA A 201 -8.53 -22.01 -4.83
C ALA A 201 -9.29 -22.85 -5.85
N PRO A 202 -10.54 -22.49 -6.22
CA PRO A 202 -11.37 -23.25 -7.14
C PRO A 202 -11.00 -22.94 -8.61
N LEU A 203 -9.72 -23.07 -8.94
CA LEU A 203 -9.21 -22.82 -10.29
C LEU A 203 -9.64 -23.96 -11.23
N GLY A 204 -10.21 -23.58 -12.36
CA GLY A 204 -10.78 -24.55 -13.33
C GLY A 204 -12.20 -25.00 -13.00
N ASP A 205 -12.75 -24.68 -11.84
CA ASP A 205 -14.13 -24.98 -11.48
C ASP A 205 -15.11 -23.97 -12.09
N LEU A 206 -16.35 -24.40 -12.25
CA LEU A 206 -17.45 -23.53 -12.64
C LEU A 206 -18.35 -23.29 -11.41
N MET A 207 -18.59 -22.01 -11.07
CA MET A 207 -19.35 -21.61 -9.91
C MET A 207 -20.56 -20.71 -10.28
N PRO A 208 -21.56 -21.24 -10.99
CA PRO A 208 -22.70 -20.44 -11.41
C PRO A 208 -23.49 -19.91 -10.20
N GLY A 209 -23.91 -18.63 -10.26
CA GLY A 209 -24.63 -17.96 -9.19
C GLY A 209 -23.73 -17.33 -8.10
N VAL A 210 -22.45 -17.63 -8.10
CA VAL A 210 -21.44 -16.93 -7.28
C VAL A 210 -20.95 -15.70 -8.06
N ALA A 211 -20.67 -14.60 -7.37
CA ALA A 211 -20.10 -13.39 -7.96
C ALA A 211 -18.62 -13.22 -7.59
N THR A 212 -18.25 -13.54 -6.35
CA THR A 212 -16.88 -13.44 -5.84
C THR A 212 -16.52 -14.62 -4.96
N VAL A 213 -15.25 -14.98 -4.99
CA VAL A 213 -14.65 -15.99 -4.12
C VAL A 213 -13.52 -15.30 -3.36
N ASP A 214 -13.69 -15.09 -2.05
CA ASP A 214 -12.61 -14.61 -1.19
C ASP A 214 -11.93 -15.80 -0.54
N LEU A 215 -10.64 -15.91 -0.74
CA LEU A 215 -9.77 -16.93 -0.18
C LEU A 215 -8.95 -16.30 0.94
N VAL A 216 -8.97 -16.92 2.11
CA VAL A 216 -8.28 -16.44 3.32
C VAL A 216 -7.49 -17.59 3.90
N ALA A 217 -6.18 -17.43 4.06
CA ALA A 217 -5.29 -18.37 4.71
C ALA A 217 -4.63 -17.70 5.91
N PRO A 218 -5.27 -17.71 7.09
CA PRO A 218 -4.74 -17.10 8.29
C PRO A 218 -3.45 -17.79 8.73
N SER A 219 -2.58 -17.08 9.45
CA SER A 219 -1.29 -17.62 9.90
C SER A 219 -1.43 -18.70 11.00
N ALA A 220 -2.55 -18.73 11.74
CA ALA A 220 -2.78 -19.62 12.87
C ALA A 220 -4.18 -20.27 12.88
N ASP A 221 -4.78 -20.46 11.71
CA ASP A 221 -6.08 -21.12 11.53
C ASP A 221 -6.12 -21.78 10.15
N ASP A 222 -7.12 -22.65 9.90
CA ASP A 222 -7.30 -23.32 8.62
C ASP A 222 -7.72 -22.32 7.51
N PRO A 223 -7.27 -22.53 6.26
CA PRO A 223 -7.70 -21.73 5.12
C PRO A 223 -9.21 -21.79 4.89
N ARG A 224 -9.82 -20.69 4.45
CA ARG A 224 -11.27 -20.55 4.25
C ARG A 224 -11.61 -19.95 2.89
N MET A 225 -12.71 -20.43 2.32
CA MET A 225 -13.33 -19.87 1.12
C MET A 225 -14.65 -19.21 1.50
N LEU A 226 -14.79 -17.93 1.19
CA LEU A 226 -15.99 -17.14 1.44
C LEU A 226 -16.66 -16.83 0.10
N LEU A 227 -17.90 -17.27 -0.08
CA LEU A 227 -18.62 -17.10 -1.33
C LEU A 227 -19.54 -15.87 -1.26
N GLY A 228 -19.36 -14.95 -2.18
CA GLY A 228 -20.28 -13.85 -2.42
C GLY A 228 -21.30 -14.24 -3.49
N MET A 229 -22.53 -14.45 -3.12
CA MET A 229 -23.58 -14.82 -4.05
C MET A 229 -24.02 -13.61 -4.90
N ALA A 230 -24.37 -13.85 -6.15
CA ALA A 230 -24.87 -12.80 -7.02
C ALA A 230 -26.16 -12.17 -6.45
N GLY A 231 -26.14 -10.83 -6.26
CA GLY A 231 -27.26 -10.08 -5.69
C GLY A 231 -27.30 -10.02 -4.16
N GLU A 232 -26.43 -10.73 -3.46
CA GLU A 232 -26.32 -10.66 -1.99
C GLU A 232 -25.22 -9.69 -1.56
N ARG A 233 -25.41 -9.07 -0.38
CA ARG A 233 -24.42 -8.15 0.22
C ARG A 233 -23.49 -8.84 1.20
N THR A 234 -23.92 -9.95 1.77
CA THR A 234 -23.19 -10.69 2.80
C THR A 234 -22.60 -11.96 2.21
N ARG A 235 -21.45 -12.37 2.73
CA ARG A 235 -20.76 -13.63 2.40
C ARG A 235 -20.86 -14.55 3.59
N ALA A 236 -21.27 -15.80 3.37
CA ALA A 236 -21.31 -16.80 4.43
C ALA A 236 -19.91 -16.98 5.04
N GLY A 237 -19.81 -17.03 6.36
CA GLY A 237 -18.56 -17.15 7.10
C GLY A 237 -17.71 -15.88 7.20
N ALA A 238 -18.10 -14.77 6.54
CA ALA A 238 -17.31 -13.52 6.56
C ALA A 238 -17.17 -12.90 7.97
N ASN A 239 -18.14 -13.14 8.84
CA ASN A 239 -18.14 -12.67 10.22
C ASN A 239 -17.48 -13.65 11.20
N ASP A 240 -17.08 -14.83 10.74
CA ASP A 240 -16.38 -15.77 11.59
C ASP A 240 -15.01 -15.22 11.93
N ALA A 241 -14.60 -15.32 13.20
CA ALA A 241 -13.26 -14.95 13.59
C ALA A 241 -12.26 -15.99 13.10
N VAL A 242 -11.11 -15.51 12.64
CA VAL A 242 -9.92 -16.31 12.35
C VAL A 242 -8.75 -15.80 13.19
N LYS A 243 -7.82 -16.69 13.49
CA LYS A 243 -6.66 -16.37 14.31
C LYS A 243 -5.46 -16.07 13.41
N GLU A 244 -4.89 -14.89 13.61
CA GLU A 244 -3.61 -14.48 13.04
C GLU A 244 -2.55 -14.41 14.15
N LEU A 245 -1.32 -14.76 13.85
CA LEU A 245 -0.19 -14.66 14.74
C LEU A 245 0.77 -13.56 14.25
N VAL A 246 1.11 -12.65 15.14
CA VAL A 246 2.09 -11.58 14.88
C VAL A 246 3.15 -11.68 15.95
N GLU A 247 4.36 -12.08 15.58
CA GLU A 247 5.37 -12.54 16.52
C GLU A 247 4.76 -13.62 17.48
N ASP A 248 4.75 -13.40 18.78
CA ASP A 248 4.15 -14.32 19.76
C ASP A 248 2.71 -13.94 20.15
N ARG A 249 2.13 -12.89 19.54
CA ARG A 249 0.80 -12.38 19.87
C ARG A 249 -0.26 -12.88 18.92
N GLY A 250 -1.33 -13.47 19.47
CA GLY A 250 -2.53 -13.84 18.70
C GLY A 250 -3.46 -12.65 18.49
N PHE A 251 -3.98 -12.49 17.27
CA PHE A 251 -5.04 -11.56 16.91
C PHE A 251 -6.24 -12.32 16.40
N LEU A 252 -7.44 -11.93 16.82
CA LEU A 252 -8.70 -12.38 16.24
C LEU A 252 -9.16 -11.34 15.21
N VAL A 253 -9.48 -11.81 14.02
CA VAL A 253 -9.89 -10.94 12.89
C VAL A 253 -11.05 -11.61 12.17
N ARG A 254 -12.06 -10.84 11.76
CA ARG A 254 -13.11 -11.38 10.90
C ARG A 254 -12.54 -11.90 9.60
N ALA A 255 -12.93 -13.11 9.18
CA ALA A 255 -12.43 -13.73 7.94
C ALA A 255 -12.68 -12.84 6.71
N GLY A 256 -13.83 -12.19 6.64
CA GLY A 256 -14.18 -11.23 5.58
C GLY A 256 -13.75 -9.79 5.84
N GLY A 257 -13.13 -9.50 6.98
CA GLY A 257 -12.62 -8.19 7.37
C GLY A 257 -11.28 -7.87 6.71
N PHE A 258 -10.80 -6.64 6.94
CA PHE A 258 -9.48 -6.24 6.50
C PHE A 258 -8.39 -6.87 7.38
N TRP A 259 -7.35 -7.38 6.75
CA TRP A 259 -6.07 -7.74 7.33
C TRP A 259 -5.01 -7.63 6.26
N GLN A 260 -3.75 -7.44 6.66
CA GLN A 260 -2.63 -7.34 5.71
C GLN A 260 -2.56 -8.57 4.81
N VAL A 261 -2.39 -8.35 3.50
CA VAL A 261 -2.43 -9.45 2.53
C VAL A 261 -1.10 -10.20 2.40
N HIS A 262 0.02 -9.53 2.68
CA HIS A 262 1.31 -10.18 2.76
C HIS A 262 1.45 -10.86 4.12
N ARG A 263 1.82 -12.14 4.13
CA ARG A 263 1.90 -12.93 5.36
C ARG A 263 2.83 -12.35 6.44
N GLU A 264 3.92 -11.68 6.03
CA GLU A 264 4.90 -11.06 6.94
C GLU A 264 4.57 -9.58 7.25
N ALA A 265 3.66 -8.95 6.51
CA ALA A 265 3.37 -7.53 6.70
C ALA A 265 2.81 -7.20 8.10
N PRO A 266 1.96 -8.03 8.73
CA PRO A 266 1.52 -7.73 10.10
C PRO A 266 2.69 -7.61 11.08
N ALA A 267 3.63 -8.57 11.05
CA ALA A 267 4.81 -8.55 11.92
C ALA A 267 5.77 -7.40 11.57
N LEU A 268 6.00 -7.16 10.27
CA LEU A 268 6.87 -6.09 9.79
C LEU A 268 6.35 -4.70 10.22
N LEU A 269 5.07 -4.41 10.00
CA LEU A 269 4.47 -3.12 10.37
C LEU A 269 4.35 -2.97 11.89
N PHE A 270 4.02 -4.03 12.59
CA PHE A 270 4.02 -4.07 14.05
C PHE A 270 5.40 -3.71 14.62
N THR A 271 6.44 -4.37 14.15
CA THR A 271 7.83 -4.13 14.55
C THR A 271 8.26 -2.70 14.19
N ALA A 272 7.97 -2.25 12.97
CA ALA A 272 8.35 -0.91 12.53
C ALA A 272 7.70 0.20 13.37
N VAL A 273 6.42 0.05 13.75
CA VAL A 273 5.74 1.03 14.63
C VAL A 273 6.23 0.90 16.07
N ARG A 274 6.45 -0.32 16.59
CA ARG A 274 7.03 -0.54 17.91
C ARG A 274 8.40 0.12 18.04
N ASP A 275 9.27 -0.08 17.06
CA ASP A 275 10.63 0.47 17.06
C ASP A 275 10.59 2.01 16.96
N ALA A 276 9.77 2.58 16.08
CA ALA A 276 9.60 4.03 16.00
C ALA A 276 9.09 4.66 17.32
N VAL A 277 8.20 3.96 18.03
CA VAL A 277 7.74 4.42 19.36
C VAL A 277 8.85 4.23 20.42
N SER A 278 9.65 3.17 20.33
CA SER A 278 10.79 2.93 21.21
C SER A 278 11.84 4.03 21.08
N ASP A 279 12.15 4.45 19.85
CA ASP A 279 13.06 5.58 19.59
C ASP A 279 12.52 6.88 20.23
N LEU A 280 11.22 7.16 20.09
CA LEU A 280 10.59 8.32 20.74
C LEU A 280 10.63 8.24 22.28
N ILE A 281 10.59 7.03 22.87
CA ILE A 281 10.72 6.81 24.31
C ILE A 281 12.18 7.07 24.76
N GLU A 282 13.16 6.55 24.02
CA GLU A 282 14.59 6.73 24.31
C GLU A 282 14.98 8.20 24.25
N ASP A 283 14.40 8.96 23.32
CA ASP A 283 14.59 10.41 23.18
C ASP A 283 13.79 11.24 24.20
N GLY A 284 12.98 10.59 25.06
CA GLY A 284 12.14 11.26 26.07
C GLY A 284 10.98 12.07 25.46
N ARG A 285 10.56 11.73 24.24
CA ARG A 285 9.52 12.41 23.47
C ARG A 285 8.15 11.72 23.51
N PHE A 286 8.04 10.54 24.11
CA PHE A 286 6.80 9.79 24.25
C PHE A 286 6.24 9.88 25.68
N ASP A 287 4.98 10.26 25.83
CA ASP A 287 4.27 10.27 27.12
C ASP A 287 3.20 9.15 27.13
N PRO A 288 3.43 8.00 27.81
CA PRO A 288 2.47 6.91 27.85
C PRO A 288 1.15 7.27 28.54
N ALA A 289 1.14 8.28 29.44
CA ALA A 289 -0.05 8.72 30.15
C ALA A 289 -0.83 9.83 29.40
N ALA A 290 -0.32 10.28 28.26
CA ALA A 290 -0.97 11.26 27.39
C ALA A 290 -2.23 10.68 26.71
N GLY A 291 -2.87 11.47 25.88
CA GLY A 291 -3.98 11.01 25.03
C GLY A 291 -3.49 10.44 23.72
N ASN A 292 -2.89 9.25 23.74
CA ASN A 292 -2.41 8.61 22.52
C ASN A 292 -3.58 8.06 21.69
N LEU A 293 -3.44 8.14 20.37
CA LEU A 293 -4.48 7.70 19.43
C LEU A 293 -3.91 6.73 18.40
N ASP A 294 -4.72 5.76 18.01
CA ASP A 294 -4.53 4.92 16.84
C ASP A 294 -5.73 5.17 15.90
N LEU A 295 -5.48 5.83 14.77
CA LEU A 295 -6.51 6.24 13.83
C LEU A 295 -6.54 5.28 12.64
N TYR A 296 -7.75 4.89 12.22
CA TYR A 296 -7.98 3.83 11.23
C TYR A 296 -7.46 2.47 11.75
N GLY A 297 -7.68 2.22 13.04
CA GLY A 297 -7.02 1.17 13.80
C GLY A 297 -7.36 -0.29 13.41
N GLY A 298 -8.37 -0.51 12.54
CA GLY A 298 -8.74 -1.85 12.10
C GLY A 298 -8.96 -2.80 13.29
N ALA A 299 -8.28 -3.93 13.30
CA ALA A 299 -8.31 -4.92 14.38
C ALA A 299 -7.34 -4.63 15.55
N GLY A 300 -6.73 -3.42 15.60
CA GLY A 300 -5.90 -2.97 16.72
C GLY A 300 -4.42 -3.34 16.63
N LEU A 301 -3.91 -3.69 15.43
CA LEU A 301 -2.52 -4.10 15.22
C LEU A 301 -1.54 -3.02 15.68
N LEU A 302 -1.69 -1.79 15.21
CA LEU A 302 -0.75 -0.71 15.50
C LEU A 302 -0.90 -0.20 16.95
N ALA A 303 -2.11 -0.17 17.51
CA ALA A 303 -2.32 0.11 18.94
C ALA A 303 -1.59 -0.90 19.83
N ALA A 304 -1.58 -2.18 19.45
CA ALA A 304 -0.86 -3.22 20.17
C ALA A 304 0.67 -3.04 20.07
N ALA A 305 1.19 -2.62 18.90
CA ALA A 305 2.61 -2.29 18.72
C ALA A 305 3.06 -1.15 19.63
N VAL A 306 2.26 -0.07 19.69
CA VAL A 306 2.51 1.06 20.61
C VAL A 306 2.49 0.58 22.08
N ALA A 307 1.57 -0.33 22.42
CA ALA A 307 1.45 -0.83 23.79
C ALA A 307 2.65 -1.71 24.19
N GLU A 308 3.19 -2.46 23.25
CA GLU A 308 4.39 -3.27 23.51
C GLU A 308 5.62 -2.40 23.78
N ALA A 309 5.83 -1.34 22.98
CA ALA A 309 6.92 -0.39 23.20
C ALA A 309 6.76 0.37 24.52
N ALA A 310 5.55 0.90 24.80
CA ALA A 310 5.32 1.79 25.93
C ALA A 310 5.14 1.07 27.27
N GLY A 311 4.82 -0.22 27.27
CA GLY A 311 4.61 -1.02 28.46
C GLY A 311 3.37 -0.65 29.27
N PRO A 312 3.30 -1.14 30.53
CA PRO A 312 2.16 -0.89 31.40
C PRO A 312 2.02 0.60 31.75
N GLY A 313 0.82 1.12 31.64
CA GLY A 313 0.51 2.54 31.90
C GLY A 313 0.17 3.33 30.65
N LEU A 314 0.35 2.74 29.45
CA LEU A 314 -0.12 3.35 28.20
C LEU A 314 -1.62 3.65 28.27
N LYS A 315 -2.00 4.82 27.78
CA LYS A 315 -3.38 5.19 27.46
C LYS A 315 -3.48 5.42 25.97
N ILE A 316 -4.22 4.58 25.28
CA ILE A 316 -4.41 4.67 23.83
C ILE A 316 -5.89 4.44 23.48
N THR A 317 -6.39 5.19 22.52
CA THR A 317 -7.71 4.96 21.94
C THR A 317 -7.54 4.62 20.46
N SER A 318 -7.95 3.42 20.05
CA SER A 318 -8.03 3.01 18.65
C SER A 318 -9.40 3.39 18.09
N ILE A 319 -9.41 4.10 16.97
CA ILE A 319 -10.60 4.64 16.30
C ILE A 319 -10.73 3.97 14.95
N GLU A 320 -11.85 3.27 14.74
CA GLU A 320 -12.19 2.58 13.50
C GLU A 320 -13.66 2.85 13.12
N SER A 321 -13.94 2.99 11.86
CA SER A 321 -15.29 3.25 11.35
C SER A 321 -16.13 1.98 11.14
N ASP A 322 -15.49 0.83 10.94
CA ASP A 322 -16.15 -0.47 10.84
C ASP A 322 -16.37 -1.07 12.23
N GLY A 323 -17.65 -1.30 12.57
CA GLY A 323 -18.02 -1.81 13.90
C GLY A 323 -17.47 -3.21 14.16
N ALA A 324 -17.40 -4.08 13.14
CA ALA A 324 -16.89 -5.44 13.32
C ALA A 324 -15.35 -5.42 13.56
N ALA A 325 -14.61 -4.59 12.85
CA ALA A 325 -13.18 -4.40 13.10
C ALA A 325 -12.93 -3.76 14.48
N THR A 326 -13.80 -2.83 14.93
CA THR A 326 -13.70 -2.26 16.29
C THR A 326 -13.95 -3.33 17.37
N ASP A 327 -14.89 -4.25 17.15
CA ASP A 327 -15.14 -5.38 18.07
C ASP A 327 -13.90 -6.29 18.15
N ASP A 328 -13.29 -6.59 17.00
CA ASP A 328 -12.03 -7.35 16.93
C ASP A 328 -10.91 -6.61 17.66
N ALA A 329 -10.76 -5.29 17.47
CA ALA A 329 -9.78 -4.47 18.19
C ALA A 329 -10.02 -4.46 19.70
N ALA A 330 -11.28 -4.39 20.15
CA ALA A 330 -11.63 -4.41 21.57
C ALA A 330 -11.22 -5.74 22.22
N GLU A 331 -11.37 -6.86 21.52
CA GLU A 331 -10.94 -8.19 21.99
C GLU A 331 -9.41 -8.30 21.99
N ASN A 332 -8.75 -7.91 20.90
CA ASN A 332 -7.31 -7.98 20.74
C ASN A 332 -6.53 -7.06 21.72
N LEU A 333 -7.17 -6.00 22.19
CA LEU A 333 -6.58 -5.05 23.14
C LEU A 333 -7.09 -5.25 24.59
N ALA A 334 -7.91 -6.26 24.87
CA ALA A 334 -8.58 -6.45 26.17
C ALA A 334 -7.62 -6.59 27.36
N GLU A 335 -6.43 -7.14 27.13
CA GLU A 335 -5.39 -7.29 28.18
C GLU A 335 -4.72 -5.96 28.54
N LEU A 336 -4.84 -4.93 27.70
CA LEU A 336 -4.20 -3.64 27.86
C LEU A 336 -5.12 -2.68 28.60
N VAL A 337 -4.96 -2.58 29.93
CA VAL A 337 -5.86 -1.82 30.84
C VAL A 337 -6.11 -0.38 30.40
N GLY A 338 -5.16 0.26 29.72
CA GLY A 338 -5.25 1.63 29.26
C GLY A 338 -5.71 1.81 27.82
N ALA A 339 -5.91 0.70 27.08
CA ALA A 339 -6.37 0.71 25.69
C ALA A 339 -7.89 0.60 25.61
N ARG A 340 -8.46 1.19 24.59
CA ARG A 340 -9.86 1.04 24.22
C ARG A 340 -10.04 1.19 22.72
N ALA A 341 -10.99 0.44 22.15
CA ALA A 341 -11.46 0.61 20.79
C ALA A 341 -12.76 1.42 20.75
N LEU A 342 -12.91 2.24 19.71
CA LEU A 342 -14.08 3.12 19.53
C LEU A 342 -14.53 3.09 18.07
N THR A 343 -15.79 2.72 17.86
CA THR A 343 -16.41 2.81 16.52
C THR A 343 -16.77 4.26 16.22
N ALA A 344 -15.99 4.91 15.36
CA ALA A 344 -16.25 6.27 14.89
C ALA A 344 -15.53 6.55 13.58
N ARG A 345 -16.05 7.49 12.80
CA ARG A 345 -15.26 8.07 11.70
C ARG A 345 -14.19 8.97 12.30
N VAL A 346 -12.97 8.84 11.79
CA VAL A 346 -11.80 9.60 12.28
C VAL A 346 -12.05 11.10 12.24
N ASP A 347 -12.52 11.64 11.11
CA ASP A 347 -12.82 13.06 10.92
C ASP A 347 -13.81 13.61 11.97
N ARG A 348 -14.87 12.85 12.28
CA ARG A 348 -15.88 13.24 13.27
C ARG A 348 -15.34 13.19 14.69
N HIS A 349 -14.64 12.11 15.00
CA HIS A 349 -14.08 11.96 16.35
C HIS A 349 -13.02 13.04 16.67
N LEU A 350 -12.14 13.34 15.71
CA LEU A 350 -11.18 14.44 15.89
C LEU A 350 -11.88 15.80 16.07
N ALA A 351 -12.98 16.06 15.32
CA ALA A 351 -13.78 17.27 15.51
C ALA A 351 -14.38 17.36 16.93
N GLU A 352 -14.84 16.23 17.51
CA GLU A 352 -15.32 16.16 18.89
C GLU A 352 -14.20 16.44 19.90
N LEU A 353 -13.01 15.86 19.69
CA LEU A 353 -11.84 16.08 20.54
C LEU A 353 -11.38 17.56 20.52
N LEU A 354 -11.50 18.25 19.41
CA LEU A 354 -11.21 19.69 19.30
C LEU A 354 -12.17 20.54 20.16
N GLN A 355 -13.38 20.06 20.41
CA GLN A 355 -14.35 20.74 21.30
C GLN A 355 -14.26 20.26 22.76
N ALA A 356 -13.38 19.32 23.07
CA ALA A 356 -13.23 18.80 24.42
C ALA A 356 -12.68 19.87 25.39
N ALA A 357 -12.88 19.66 26.70
CA ALA A 357 -12.35 20.55 27.73
C ALA A 357 -10.80 20.66 27.65
N ALA A 358 -10.27 21.82 28.04
CA ALA A 358 -8.84 22.12 27.98
C ALA A 358 -7.94 20.99 28.55
N PRO A 359 -8.23 20.38 29.73
CA PRO A 359 -7.38 19.29 30.23
C PRO A 359 -7.32 18.03 29.35
N VAL A 360 -8.36 17.80 28.55
CA VAL A 360 -8.36 16.69 27.56
C VAL A 360 -7.48 17.06 26.38
N ARG A 361 -7.64 18.26 25.85
CA ARG A 361 -6.81 18.75 24.73
C ARG A 361 -5.33 18.84 25.11
N ASP A 362 -5.01 19.29 26.34
CA ASP A 362 -3.64 19.32 26.85
C ASP A 362 -2.99 17.93 26.93
N ARG A 363 -3.80 16.87 27.22
CA ARG A 363 -3.30 15.50 27.16
C ARG A 363 -3.08 15.03 25.74
N LEU A 364 -3.98 15.37 24.81
CA LEU A 364 -3.85 15.02 23.39
C LEU A 364 -2.64 15.70 22.76
N SER A 365 -2.36 16.95 23.12
CA SER A 365 -1.21 17.68 22.57
C SER A 365 0.17 17.16 23.03
N ARG A 366 0.21 16.34 24.07
CA ARG A 366 1.42 15.59 24.49
C ARG A 366 1.44 14.16 23.99
N GLY A 367 0.36 13.72 23.34
CA GLY A 367 0.22 12.36 22.86
C GLY A 367 0.93 12.11 21.55
N THR A 368 1.04 10.85 21.23
CA THR A 368 1.46 10.35 19.93
C THR A 368 0.23 9.84 19.19
N VAL A 369 0.12 10.18 17.92
CA VAL A 369 -0.92 9.67 17.02
C VAL A 369 -0.28 8.71 16.04
N VAL A 370 -0.72 7.46 16.04
CA VAL A 370 -0.40 6.48 14.99
C VAL A 370 -1.57 6.44 14.02
N LEU A 371 -1.33 6.35 12.72
CA LEU A 371 -2.40 6.26 11.75
C LEU A 371 -2.00 5.44 10.52
N ASP A 372 -2.97 4.67 9.99
CA ASP A 372 -2.90 3.91 8.73
C ASP A 372 -4.12 4.21 7.87
N PRO A 373 -4.17 5.38 7.21
CA PRO A 373 -5.32 5.80 6.45
C PRO A 373 -5.45 5.07 5.11
N PRO A 374 -6.63 5.12 4.46
CA PRO A 374 -6.81 4.56 3.12
C PRO A 374 -5.89 5.23 2.08
N ARG A 375 -5.83 4.67 0.87
CA ARG A 375 -5.00 5.14 -0.28
C ARG A 375 -5.08 6.64 -0.59
N SER A 376 -6.15 7.31 -0.19
CA SER A 376 -6.29 8.77 -0.37
C SER A 376 -5.45 9.59 0.61
N GLY A 377 -4.81 8.96 1.58
CA GLY A 377 -4.12 9.57 2.73
C GLY A 377 -5.10 9.95 3.83
N ALA A 378 -4.62 10.62 4.87
CA ALA A 378 -5.45 11.20 5.91
C ALA A 378 -6.35 12.32 5.35
N GLY A 379 -5.86 13.01 4.34
CA GLY A 379 -6.58 14.07 3.64
C GLY A 379 -6.62 15.39 4.41
N GLY A 380 -6.92 16.46 3.69
CA GLY A 380 -6.80 17.83 4.22
C GLY A 380 -7.63 18.12 5.48
N GLU A 381 -8.79 17.49 5.65
CA GLU A 381 -9.64 17.68 6.84
C GLU A 381 -9.00 17.07 8.09
N VAL A 382 -8.64 15.78 8.02
CA VAL A 382 -8.01 15.06 9.15
C VAL A 382 -6.65 15.66 9.49
N THR A 383 -5.83 15.98 8.48
CA THR A 383 -4.52 16.62 8.68
C THR A 383 -4.68 17.98 9.36
N ALA A 384 -5.66 18.81 8.96
CA ALA A 384 -5.94 20.08 9.60
C ALA A 384 -6.41 19.93 11.07
N GLN A 385 -7.21 18.90 11.37
CA GLN A 385 -7.64 18.58 12.73
C GLN A 385 -6.47 18.11 13.60
N LEU A 386 -5.56 17.26 13.06
CA LEU A 386 -4.34 16.86 13.76
C LEU A 386 -3.46 18.06 14.09
N ILE A 387 -3.26 18.98 13.15
CA ILE A 387 -2.52 20.22 13.39
C ILE A 387 -3.17 21.05 14.50
N GLN A 388 -4.49 21.13 14.57
CA GLN A 388 -5.19 21.88 15.63
C GLN A 388 -5.12 21.17 16.99
N LEU A 389 -5.13 19.83 17.04
CA LEU A 389 -4.91 19.04 18.26
C LEU A 389 -3.46 19.12 18.71
N ALA A 390 -2.55 19.36 17.78
CA ALA A 390 -1.12 19.52 17.96
C ALA A 390 -0.47 18.40 18.79
N PRO A 391 -0.64 17.08 18.45
CA PRO A 391 0.05 16.00 19.14
C PRO A 391 1.56 16.22 19.10
N ALA A 392 2.28 15.65 20.07
CA ALA A 392 3.74 15.75 20.12
C ALA A 392 4.38 15.01 18.93
N ASN A 393 3.85 13.83 18.61
CA ASN A 393 4.38 13.00 17.53
C ASN A 393 3.25 12.43 16.67
N ILE A 394 3.57 12.15 15.40
CA ILE A 394 2.70 11.46 14.46
C ILE A 394 3.52 10.33 13.80
N VAL A 395 3.07 9.08 13.95
CA VAL A 395 3.62 7.90 13.29
C VAL A 395 2.64 7.51 12.20
N TYR A 396 3.03 7.70 10.95
CA TYR A 396 2.14 7.62 9.79
C TYR A 396 2.53 6.43 8.91
N VAL A 397 1.70 5.40 8.85
CA VAL A 397 1.78 4.29 7.90
C VAL A 397 0.99 4.67 6.65
N ALA A 398 1.53 4.50 5.45
CA ALA A 398 0.86 4.92 4.21
C ALA A 398 1.17 4.02 3.02
N CYS A 399 0.13 3.59 2.32
CA CYS A 399 0.23 2.77 1.12
C CYS A 399 0.27 3.57 -0.20
N ASP A 400 0.20 4.90 -0.14
CA ASP A 400 0.30 5.77 -1.32
C ASP A 400 1.31 6.91 -1.08
N PRO A 401 2.46 6.90 -1.78
CA PRO A 401 3.54 7.87 -1.55
C PRO A 401 3.15 9.30 -1.93
N VAL A 402 2.22 9.50 -2.87
CA VAL A 402 1.79 10.84 -3.28
C VAL A 402 0.83 11.43 -2.25
N ALA A 403 -0.04 10.61 -1.67
CA ALA A 403 -0.91 11.02 -0.57
C ALA A 403 -0.08 11.38 0.67
N LEU A 404 0.85 10.50 1.07
CA LEU A 404 1.80 10.79 2.16
C LEU A 404 2.56 12.10 1.92
N ALA A 405 3.12 12.29 0.73
CA ALA A 405 3.89 13.50 0.43
C ALA A 405 3.05 14.79 0.56
N ARG A 406 1.79 14.79 0.14
CA ARG A 406 0.88 15.93 0.32
C ARG A 406 0.60 16.22 1.79
N ASP A 407 0.33 15.17 2.57
CA ASP A 407 0.08 15.29 4.00
C ASP A 407 1.36 15.72 4.74
N THR A 408 2.53 15.20 4.34
CA THR A 408 3.86 15.65 4.81
C THR A 408 4.06 17.15 4.63
N LYS A 409 3.76 17.67 3.44
CA LYS A 409 3.89 19.13 3.19
C LYS A 409 3.02 19.93 4.16
N THR A 410 1.78 19.49 4.36
CA THR A 410 0.81 20.17 5.23
C THR A 410 1.26 20.15 6.69
N LEU A 411 1.80 19.02 7.17
CA LEU A 411 2.34 18.88 8.52
C LEU A 411 3.59 19.75 8.71
N ARG A 412 4.52 19.74 7.74
CA ARG A 412 5.75 20.55 7.80
C ARG A 412 5.45 22.05 7.77
N ASP A 413 4.51 22.49 6.95
CA ASP A 413 4.06 23.88 6.91
C ASP A 413 3.44 24.33 8.26
N ALA A 414 3.02 23.39 9.11
CA ALA A 414 2.47 23.61 10.45
C ALA A 414 3.50 23.42 11.59
N GLY A 415 4.78 23.17 11.29
CA GLY A 415 5.85 23.08 12.26
C GLY A 415 6.17 21.66 12.75
N TYR A 416 5.76 20.62 12.00
CA TYR A 416 6.25 19.27 12.24
C TYR A 416 7.50 19.02 11.39
N GLU A 417 8.46 18.34 11.96
CA GLU A 417 9.65 17.84 11.27
C GLU A 417 9.46 16.36 10.91
N LEU A 418 9.80 15.98 9.70
CA LEU A 418 9.89 14.57 9.29
C LEU A 418 11.25 14.04 9.78
N THR A 419 11.25 13.20 10.81
CA THR A 419 12.47 12.70 11.44
C THR A 419 12.86 11.31 10.97
N SER A 420 11.90 10.53 10.45
CA SER A 420 12.16 9.21 9.90
C SER A 420 11.23 8.91 8.73
N LEU A 421 11.76 8.23 7.70
CA LEU A 421 11.00 7.71 6.57
C LEU A 421 11.60 6.36 6.15
N ARG A 422 10.77 5.32 6.18
CA ARG A 422 11.10 3.95 5.75
C ARG A 422 10.05 3.47 4.76
N GLY A 423 10.43 2.65 3.82
CA GLY A 423 9.51 1.99 2.90
C GLY A 423 9.62 0.46 2.99
N PHE A 424 8.54 -0.24 2.68
CA PHE A 424 8.47 -1.70 2.78
C PHE A 424 7.86 -2.29 1.52
N ASP A 425 8.58 -3.20 0.87
CA ASP A 425 8.07 -3.94 -0.27
C ASP A 425 7.23 -5.14 0.20
N ILE A 426 6.01 -4.88 0.66
CA ILE A 426 5.05 -5.91 1.04
C ILE A 426 4.07 -6.26 -0.10
N PHE A 427 4.38 -5.83 -1.30
CA PHE A 427 3.63 -6.15 -2.52
C PHE A 427 4.58 -6.45 -3.69
N PRO A 428 5.46 -7.47 -3.57
CA PRO A 428 6.33 -7.89 -4.67
C PRO A 428 5.54 -8.10 -5.97
N HIS A 429 6.21 -7.86 -7.10
CA HIS A 429 5.65 -7.95 -8.46
C HIS A 429 4.52 -6.97 -8.78
N THR A 430 4.30 -5.99 -7.90
CA THR A 430 3.39 -4.87 -8.13
C THR A 430 4.09 -3.53 -7.87
N HIS A 431 3.47 -2.43 -8.28
CA HIS A 431 4.00 -1.09 -8.01
C HIS A 431 3.70 -0.57 -6.59
N HIS A 432 2.92 -1.32 -5.81
CA HIS A 432 2.54 -0.95 -4.46
C HIS A 432 3.67 -1.22 -3.47
N PHE A 433 3.73 -0.41 -2.45
CA PHE A 433 4.59 -0.57 -1.27
C PHE A 433 3.98 0.19 -0.10
N GLU A 434 4.44 -0.07 1.09
CA GLU A 434 4.05 0.63 2.29
C GLU A 434 5.17 1.55 2.77
N THR A 435 4.83 2.62 3.48
CA THR A 435 5.80 3.54 4.07
C THR A 435 5.45 3.81 5.52
N LEU A 436 6.45 4.05 6.35
CA LEU A 436 6.33 4.57 7.69
C LEU A 436 7.07 5.90 7.77
N ALA A 437 6.38 6.96 8.17
CA ALA A 437 6.94 8.28 8.38
C ALA A 437 6.72 8.72 9.83
N VAL A 438 7.75 9.26 10.47
CA VAL A 438 7.65 9.82 11.83
C VAL A 438 7.78 11.33 11.74
N PHE A 439 6.83 12.02 12.35
CA PHE A 439 6.81 13.47 12.45
C PHE A 439 6.82 13.88 13.92
N GLU A 440 7.68 14.84 14.24
CA GLU A 440 7.81 15.39 15.57
C GLU A 440 7.50 16.88 15.52
N ARG A 441 6.76 17.36 16.49
CA ARG A 441 6.46 18.79 16.58
C ARG A 441 7.68 19.54 17.12
N ALA A 442 8.16 20.53 16.34
CA ALA A 442 9.26 21.39 16.71
C ALA A 442 9.00 22.22 18.00
#